data_3e0b1486a0ea3ca1ccce1cbbfc3b72d8
#
_entry.id   3e0b1486a0ea3ca1ccce1cbbfc3b72d8
#
_cell.length_a   1.000
_cell.length_b   1.000
_cell.length_c   1.000
_cell.angle_alpha   90.00
_cell.angle_beta   90.00
_cell.angle_gamma   90.00
#
_symmetry.space_group_name_H-M   'P 1'
#
loop_
_entity.id
_entity.type
_entity.pdbx_description
1 polymer ?
#
loop_
_entity_poly.entity_id
_entity_poly.type
_entity_poly.pdbx_seq_one_letter_code
_entity_poly.pdbx_strand_id
1 'polypeptide(L)'
;MAYGLATWKNTSGGLSTDVDESMREDLLDIITDVSPDDNPLATILGKSTASQPIHQWLEDYISRKSSQSTSVEGAAATYADLNAPVRRANSCEIIEQTYRVSGTELDTTQAGMGNPLDYQAGKALREWKNQLEYDIINGALASGSSGVARTMAGLKSVITSHFTSRNSGSSLSESGFNNLVKLVWDDVGHSDVFDTVLTTFQ
;
A
#
# COMPACT_ATOMS: atom_id res chain seq x y z
N MET A 1 37.06 1.43 45.72
CA MET A 1 35.66 1.49 45.30
C MET A 1 34.82 1.24 46.52
N ALA A 2 34.13 2.28 47.01
CA ALA A 2 33.24 2.13 48.15
C ALA A 2 31.87 1.62 47.63
N TYR A 3 31.55 0.39 47.96
CA TYR A 3 30.19 -0.13 47.78
C TYR A 3 29.31 0.59 48.82
N GLY A 4 28.46 1.48 48.36
CA GLY A 4 27.47 2.07 49.24
C GLY A 4 26.51 0.96 49.69
N LEU A 5 26.62 0.62 50.95
CA LEU A 5 25.64 -0.21 51.64
C LEU A 5 24.29 0.55 51.64
N ALA A 6 23.38 0.09 50.86
CA ALA A 6 21.99 0.53 50.95
C ALA A 6 21.53 0.32 52.41
N THR A 7 21.24 1.38 53.11
CA THR A 7 20.70 1.32 54.49
C THR A 7 19.29 0.81 54.45
N TRP A 8 19.09 -0.42 54.85
CA TRP A 8 17.81 -1.01 55.13
C TRP A 8 17.05 -0.18 56.17
N LYS A 9 16.01 0.49 55.76
CA LYS A 9 15.05 1.03 56.68
C LYS A 9 13.75 0.21 56.57
N ASN A 10 13.79 -0.98 57.18
CA ASN A 10 12.58 -1.70 57.43
C ASN A 10 11.99 -1.16 58.78
N THR A 11 10.95 -0.38 58.72
CA THR A 11 10.26 0.17 59.87
C THR A 11 9.17 -0.74 60.41
N SER A 12 8.90 -1.90 59.80
CA SER A 12 7.76 -2.75 60.14
C SER A 12 8.04 -4.25 60.17
N GLY A 13 9.26 -4.70 60.13
CA GLY A 13 9.60 -6.14 60.34
C GLY A 13 9.06 -7.14 59.33
N GLY A 14 8.57 -6.71 58.17
CA GLY A 14 8.10 -7.60 57.09
C GLY A 14 8.73 -7.24 55.75
N LEU A 15 8.98 -8.24 54.90
CA LEU A 15 9.28 -8.07 53.48
C LEU A 15 8.05 -7.46 52.80
N SER A 16 8.19 -6.30 52.18
CA SER A 16 7.14 -5.67 51.42
C SER A 16 7.55 -5.66 49.94
N THR A 17 6.59 -5.76 49.02
CA THR A 17 6.78 -5.73 47.60
C THR A 17 7.50 -4.48 47.07
N ASP A 18 7.44 -3.37 47.86
CA ASP A 18 8.13 -2.10 47.49
C ASP A 18 9.63 -2.07 47.74
N VAL A 19 10.18 -3.07 48.44
CA VAL A 19 11.60 -3.13 48.91
C VAL A 19 12.31 -4.43 48.48
N ASP A 20 11.63 -5.35 47.82
CA ASP A 20 12.21 -6.64 47.45
C ASP A 20 12.78 -6.59 46.03
N GLU A 21 14.10 -6.39 45.94
CA GLU A 21 14.84 -6.39 44.69
C GLU A 21 14.93 -7.81 44.04
N SER A 22 14.46 -8.85 44.74
CA SER A 22 14.41 -10.22 44.23
C SER A 22 13.16 -10.55 43.40
N MET A 23 12.18 -9.63 43.39
CA MET A 23 11.00 -9.80 42.56
C MET A 23 11.36 -9.75 41.09
N ARG A 24 10.97 -10.79 40.36
CA ARG A 24 11.08 -10.81 38.90
C ARG A 24 10.00 -9.92 38.31
N GLU A 25 10.38 -9.17 37.28
CA GLU A 25 9.41 -8.40 36.49
C GLU A 25 8.36 -9.36 35.90
N ASP A 26 7.10 -9.01 36.07
CA ASP A 26 5.98 -9.73 35.46
C ASP A 26 5.78 -9.21 34.04
N LEU A 27 6.50 -9.84 33.11
CA LEU A 27 6.42 -9.52 31.70
C LEU A 27 5.49 -10.52 31.01
N LEU A 28 4.48 -10.00 30.33
CA LEU A 28 3.57 -10.83 29.55
C LEU A 28 4.31 -11.51 28.41
N ASP A 29 4.21 -12.84 28.31
CA ASP A 29 4.87 -13.65 27.28
C ASP A 29 4.09 -13.66 25.96
N ILE A 30 3.52 -12.50 25.60
CA ILE A 30 2.75 -12.30 24.37
C ILE A 30 3.06 -10.92 23.80
N ILE A 31 3.43 -10.88 22.53
CA ILE A 31 3.59 -9.63 21.80
C ILE A 31 2.27 -9.32 21.07
N THR A 32 1.66 -8.19 21.39
CA THR A 32 0.46 -7.70 20.71
C THR A 32 0.87 -6.80 19.55
N ASP A 33 0.46 -7.16 18.34
CA ASP A 33 0.62 -6.31 17.16
C ASP A 33 -0.53 -5.30 17.11
N VAL A 34 -0.18 -4.02 17.09
CA VAL A 34 -1.12 -2.89 17.08
C VAL A 34 -1.22 -2.22 15.70
N SER A 35 -0.37 -2.67 14.75
CA SER A 35 -0.30 -2.07 13.43
C SER A 35 -1.37 -2.65 12.49
N PRO A 36 -2.05 -1.83 11.67
CA PRO A 36 -2.95 -2.35 10.65
C PRO A 36 -2.16 -3.15 9.59
N ASP A 37 -2.67 -4.31 9.22
CA ASP A 37 -2.01 -5.29 8.33
C ASP A 37 -2.87 -5.62 7.10
N ASP A 38 -3.86 -4.80 6.79
CA ASP A 38 -4.77 -5.03 5.67
C ASP A 38 -4.18 -4.54 4.35
N ASN A 39 -4.02 -5.46 3.40
CA ASN A 39 -3.53 -5.20 2.05
C ASN A 39 -4.56 -5.64 1.01
N PRO A 40 -5.70 -4.93 0.88
CA PRO A 40 -6.82 -5.35 0.05
C PRO A 40 -6.47 -5.31 -1.44
N LEU A 41 -5.78 -4.28 -1.94
CA LEU A 41 -5.46 -4.16 -3.37
C LEU A 41 -4.50 -5.25 -3.84
N ALA A 42 -3.43 -5.51 -3.09
CA ALA A 42 -2.48 -6.58 -3.42
C ALA A 42 -3.15 -7.97 -3.46
N THR A 43 -4.29 -8.14 -2.77
CA THR A 43 -5.06 -9.39 -2.74
C THR A 43 -6.06 -9.47 -3.89
N ILE A 44 -6.74 -8.37 -4.22
CA ILE A 44 -7.77 -8.30 -5.26
C ILE A 44 -7.16 -8.29 -6.66
N LEU A 45 -6.05 -7.58 -6.85
CA LEU A 45 -5.41 -7.46 -8.14
C LEU A 45 -4.87 -8.80 -8.64
N GLY A 46 -5.17 -9.12 -9.89
CA GLY A 46 -4.61 -10.28 -10.58
C GLY A 46 -3.08 -10.17 -10.75
N LYS A 47 -2.42 -11.32 -10.82
CA LYS A 47 -0.97 -11.41 -11.00
C LYS A 47 -0.64 -11.83 -12.41
N SER A 48 0.31 -11.15 -13.04
CA SER A 48 0.88 -11.53 -14.34
C SER A 48 2.40 -11.41 -14.29
N THR A 49 3.06 -12.01 -15.28
CA THR A 49 4.52 -11.97 -15.40
C THR A 49 4.94 -10.97 -16.46
N ALA A 50 5.93 -10.14 -16.13
CA ALA A 50 6.60 -9.27 -17.09
C ALA A 50 7.99 -9.84 -17.44
N SER A 51 8.32 -9.95 -18.71
CA SER A 51 9.62 -10.46 -19.19
C SER A 51 10.67 -9.37 -19.34
N GLN A 52 10.27 -8.10 -19.30
CA GLN A 52 11.14 -6.94 -19.49
C GLN A 52 11.02 -5.96 -18.33
N PRO A 53 12.07 -5.18 -18.02
CA PRO A 53 12.06 -4.16 -16.97
C PRO A 53 11.02 -3.06 -17.19
N ILE A 54 10.63 -2.81 -18.43
CA ILE A 54 9.54 -1.91 -18.80
C ILE A 54 8.48 -2.75 -19.48
N HIS A 55 7.33 -2.87 -18.83
CA HIS A 55 6.16 -3.53 -19.40
C HIS A 55 5.38 -2.53 -20.25
N GLN A 56 5.03 -2.91 -21.47
CA GLN A 56 4.32 -2.05 -22.42
C GLN A 56 3.08 -2.74 -22.96
N TRP A 57 2.02 -1.95 -23.18
CA TRP A 57 0.78 -2.40 -23.81
C TRP A 57 0.24 -1.33 -24.75
N LEU A 58 -0.70 -1.72 -25.58
CA LEU A 58 -1.39 -0.81 -26.50
C LEU A 58 -2.81 -0.58 -25.99
N GLU A 59 -3.22 0.67 -26.03
CA GLU A 59 -4.59 1.11 -25.72
C GLU A 59 -5.21 1.70 -26.98
N ASP A 60 -6.43 1.34 -27.27
CA ASP A 60 -7.20 1.90 -28.37
C ASP A 60 -8.53 2.45 -27.85
N TYR A 61 -8.99 3.54 -28.41
CA TYR A 61 -10.17 4.25 -27.96
C TYR A 61 -11.20 4.34 -29.07
N ILE A 62 -12.41 3.95 -28.77
CA ILE A 62 -13.56 4.13 -29.65
C ILE A 62 -14.13 5.54 -29.39
N SER A 63 -14.11 6.39 -30.45
CA SER A 63 -14.69 7.72 -30.36
C SER A 63 -16.20 7.65 -30.21
N ARG A 64 -16.72 8.14 -29.11
CA ARG A 64 -18.19 8.33 -28.93
C ARG A 64 -18.68 9.42 -29.88
N LYS A 65 -19.79 9.14 -30.56
CA LYS A 65 -20.48 10.15 -31.36
C LYS A 65 -21.40 10.96 -30.46
N SER A 66 -21.20 12.29 -30.46
CA SER A 66 -22.01 13.25 -29.70
C SER A 66 -23.11 13.90 -30.53
N SER A 67 -23.15 13.61 -31.83
CA SER A 67 -24.15 14.14 -32.76
C SER A 67 -24.55 13.11 -33.80
N GLN A 68 -25.69 13.32 -34.43
CA GLN A 68 -26.15 12.49 -35.57
C GLN A 68 -25.13 12.68 -36.73
N SER A 69 -24.73 11.55 -37.32
CA SER A 69 -23.93 11.54 -38.53
C SER A 69 -24.86 11.11 -39.67
N THR A 70 -25.36 12.09 -40.43
CA THR A 70 -26.22 11.86 -41.58
C THR A 70 -25.52 12.31 -42.85
N SER A 71 -25.76 11.62 -43.92
CA SER A 71 -25.29 12.06 -45.24
C SER A 71 -26.49 12.23 -46.19
N VAL A 72 -26.35 13.10 -47.18
CA VAL A 72 -27.35 13.30 -48.22
C VAL A 72 -27.34 12.12 -49.17
N GLU A 73 -28.52 11.71 -49.62
CA GLU A 73 -28.66 10.63 -50.62
C GLU A 73 -27.85 10.99 -51.88
N GLY A 74 -26.99 10.05 -52.31
CA GLY A 74 -26.10 10.25 -53.48
C GLY A 74 -24.86 11.08 -53.22
N ALA A 75 -24.56 11.49 -51.99
CA ALA A 75 -23.31 12.19 -51.66
C ALA A 75 -22.12 11.22 -51.72
N ALA A 76 -20.96 11.73 -52.17
CA ALA A 76 -19.71 10.98 -52.14
C ALA A 76 -19.29 10.72 -50.68
N ALA A 77 -18.74 9.53 -50.41
CA ALA A 77 -18.23 9.17 -49.09
C ALA A 77 -17.07 10.09 -48.69
N THR A 78 -17.14 10.63 -47.48
CA THR A 78 -16.03 11.37 -46.87
C THR A 78 -15.27 10.44 -45.94
N TYR A 79 -13.98 10.29 -46.17
CA TYR A 79 -13.12 9.45 -45.33
C TYR A 79 -12.61 10.28 -44.15
N ALA A 80 -12.67 9.68 -42.96
CA ALA A 80 -12.09 10.26 -41.77
C ALA A 80 -10.82 9.48 -41.38
N ASP A 81 -9.82 10.19 -40.88
CA ASP A 81 -8.64 9.57 -40.31
C ASP A 81 -8.99 8.75 -39.06
N LEU A 82 -8.43 7.57 -38.95
CA LEU A 82 -8.60 6.71 -37.79
C LEU A 82 -7.53 7.05 -36.74
N ASN A 83 -7.92 7.01 -35.48
CA ASN A 83 -6.97 7.13 -34.40
C ASN A 83 -6.10 5.87 -34.32
N ALA A 84 -4.79 6.06 -34.20
CA ALA A 84 -3.87 4.96 -33.97
C ALA A 84 -3.85 4.57 -32.49
N PRO A 85 -3.66 3.27 -32.16
CA PRO A 85 -3.48 2.83 -30.79
C PRO A 85 -2.31 3.55 -30.10
N VAL A 86 -2.50 3.89 -28.82
CA VAL A 86 -1.50 4.57 -28.00
C VAL A 86 -0.72 3.55 -27.19
N ARG A 87 0.62 3.64 -27.22
CA ARG A 87 1.47 2.80 -26.40
C ARG A 87 1.58 3.36 -25.00
N ARG A 88 1.23 2.53 -24.02
CA ARG A 88 1.46 2.80 -22.59
C ARG A 88 2.60 1.94 -22.07
N ALA A 89 3.25 2.40 -21.02
CA ALA A 89 4.35 1.69 -20.38
C ALA A 89 4.33 1.91 -18.88
N ASN A 90 4.77 0.89 -18.14
CA ASN A 90 5.05 0.98 -16.70
C ASN A 90 6.38 0.28 -16.41
N SER A 91 7.12 0.77 -15.42
CA SER A 91 8.39 0.18 -14.99
C SER A 91 8.17 -0.88 -13.92
N CYS A 92 8.91 -1.97 -14.00
CA CYS A 92 9.01 -2.93 -12.90
C CYS A 92 9.99 -2.38 -11.86
N GLU A 93 9.58 -2.29 -10.62
CA GLU A 93 10.45 -1.92 -9.49
C GLU A 93 10.91 -3.16 -8.71
N ILE A 94 11.92 -2.97 -7.89
CA ILE A 94 12.42 -3.99 -6.97
C ILE A 94 12.15 -3.50 -5.55
N ILE A 95 11.29 -4.21 -4.84
CA ILE A 95 10.97 -3.93 -3.45
C ILE A 95 11.82 -4.86 -2.60
N GLU A 96 12.64 -4.30 -1.72
CA GLU A 96 13.52 -5.03 -0.82
C GLU A 96 13.22 -4.64 0.62
N GLN A 97 13.04 -5.64 1.48
CA GLN A 97 12.91 -5.47 2.92
C GLN A 97 13.99 -6.29 3.61
N THR A 98 14.88 -5.61 4.32
CA THR A 98 16.00 -6.24 5.01
C THR A 98 15.81 -6.23 6.52
N TYR A 99 16.26 -7.28 7.20
CA TYR A 99 16.26 -7.34 8.66
C TYR A 99 17.59 -7.94 9.15
N ARG A 100 17.97 -7.62 10.36
CA ARG A 100 19.19 -8.10 10.97
C ARG A 100 18.98 -8.38 12.46
N VAL A 101 19.43 -9.53 12.90
CA VAL A 101 19.46 -9.94 14.31
C VAL A 101 20.90 -10.23 14.68
N SER A 102 21.36 -9.76 15.84
CA SER A 102 22.71 -10.04 16.32
C SER A 102 22.82 -11.46 16.85
N GLY A 103 24.06 -12.04 16.81
CA GLY A 103 24.27 -13.38 17.36
C GLY A 103 23.99 -13.47 18.86
N THR A 104 24.31 -12.43 19.61
CA THR A 104 24.05 -12.36 21.06
C THR A 104 22.53 -12.38 21.34
N GLU A 105 21.74 -11.73 20.50
CA GLU A 105 20.28 -11.72 20.60
C GLU A 105 19.67 -13.10 20.37
N LEU A 106 20.27 -13.88 19.47
CA LEU A 106 19.82 -15.27 19.19
C LEU A 106 20.10 -16.23 20.35
N ASP A 107 21.14 -15.96 21.14
CA ASP A 107 21.54 -16.79 22.28
C ASP A 107 20.79 -16.42 23.58
N THR A 108 20.08 -15.29 23.62
CA THR A 108 19.31 -14.85 24.80
C THR A 108 17.87 -15.32 24.72
N THR A 109 17.34 -15.72 25.87
CA THR A 109 15.91 -16.07 25.99
C THR A 109 15.10 -14.80 26.15
N GLN A 110 14.17 -14.56 25.23
CA GLN A 110 13.30 -13.40 25.24
C GLN A 110 11.87 -13.75 25.56
N ALA A 111 11.17 -12.86 26.27
CA ALA A 111 9.74 -13.01 26.51
C ALA A 111 8.93 -12.77 25.22
N GLY A 112 7.96 -13.62 24.94
CA GLY A 112 7.08 -13.52 23.81
C GLY A 112 7.66 -13.89 22.44
N MET A 113 8.95 -14.22 22.35
CA MET A 113 9.60 -14.65 21.11
C MET A 113 10.32 -15.99 21.31
N GLY A 114 9.92 -17.00 20.52
CA GLY A 114 10.62 -18.28 20.51
C GLY A 114 11.97 -18.22 19.80
N ASN A 115 11.97 -17.64 18.59
CA ASN A 115 13.17 -17.40 17.77
C ASN A 115 13.11 -15.97 17.22
N PRO A 116 14.01 -15.08 17.64
CA PRO A 116 14.03 -13.68 17.18
C PRO A 116 14.19 -13.54 15.68
N LEU A 117 14.91 -14.43 15.01
CA LEU A 117 15.13 -14.41 13.57
C LEU A 117 13.81 -14.68 12.82
N ASP A 118 13.09 -15.73 13.22
CA ASP A 118 11.82 -16.12 12.57
C ASP A 118 10.73 -15.05 12.80
N TYR A 119 10.72 -14.48 14.01
CA TYR A 119 9.81 -13.38 14.33
C TYR A 119 10.07 -12.17 13.43
N GLN A 120 11.33 -11.73 13.29
CA GLN A 120 11.71 -10.61 12.43
C GLN A 120 11.47 -10.90 10.94
N ALA A 121 11.65 -12.14 10.49
CA ALA A 121 11.31 -12.56 9.13
C ALA A 121 9.81 -12.42 8.85
N GLY A 122 8.97 -12.87 9.78
CA GLY A 122 7.52 -12.72 9.67
C GLY A 122 7.08 -11.25 9.64
N LYS A 123 7.70 -10.42 10.49
CA LYS A 123 7.45 -8.99 10.53
C LYS A 123 7.87 -8.30 9.22
N ALA A 124 9.09 -8.58 8.73
CA ALA A 124 9.60 -8.02 7.49
C ALA A 124 8.72 -8.39 6.28
N LEU A 125 8.14 -9.59 6.26
CA LEU A 125 7.20 -9.99 5.20
C LEU A 125 5.91 -9.16 5.21
N ARG A 126 5.38 -8.81 6.39
CA ARG A 126 4.21 -7.93 6.50
C ARG A 126 4.55 -6.51 6.07
N GLU A 127 5.67 -5.97 6.53
CA GLU A 127 6.18 -4.65 6.10
C GLU A 127 6.38 -4.59 4.59
N TRP A 128 6.89 -5.65 3.97
CA TRP A 128 7.04 -5.75 2.52
C TRP A 128 5.69 -5.71 1.79
N LYS A 129 4.68 -6.40 2.32
CA LYS A 129 3.31 -6.35 1.75
C LYS A 129 2.71 -4.95 1.86
N ASN A 130 2.90 -4.29 3.00
CA ASN A 130 2.42 -2.92 3.20
C ASN A 130 3.13 -1.93 2.25
N GLN A 131 4.43 -2.12 2.01
CA GLN A 131 5.17 -1.33 1.02
C GLN A 131 4.62 -1.56 -0.39
N LEU A 132 4.37 -2.81 -0.78
CA LEU A 132 3.78 -3.13 -2.07
C LEU A 132 2.41 -2.45 -2.25
N GLU A 133 1.55 -2.50 -1.25
CA GLU A 133 0.24 -1.82 -1.27
C GLU A 133 0.39 -0.30 -1.42
N TYR A 134 1.32 0.29 -0.68
CA TYR A 134 1.62 1.72 -0.79
C TYR A 134 2.09 2.11 -2.20
N ASP A 135 2.98 1.32 -2.80
CA ASP A 135 3.53 1.58 -4.13
C ASP A 135 2.48 1.40 -5.23
N ILE A 136 1.58 0.41 -5.10
CA ILE A 136 0.43 0.24 -5.99
C ILE A 136 -0.46 1.48 -6.01
N ILE A 137 -0.65 2.14 -4.86
CA ILE A 137 -1.51 3.33 -4.76
C ILE A 137 -0.76 4.60 -5.14
N ASN A 138 0.41 4.83 -4.54
CA ASN A 138 1.09 6.13 -4.54
C ASN A 138 2.33 6.19 -5.44
N GLY A 139 2.73 5.08 -6.06
CA GLY A 139 3.94 5.01 -6.88
C GLY A 139 4.02 6.11 -7.94
N ALA A 140 5.19 6.70 -8.09
CA ALA A 140 5.50 7.66 -9.13
C ALA A 140 6.48 7.05 -10.12
N LEU A 141 6.14 7.10 -11.42
CA LEU A 141 6.96 6.50 -12.46
C LEU A 141 8.34 7.13 -12.55
N ALA A 142 9.38 6.31 -12.41
CA ALA A 142 10.75 6.68 -12.75
C ALA A 142 11.44 5.54 -13.49
N SER A 143 12.05 5.86 -14.63
CA SER A 143 12.74 4.85 -15.47
C SER A 143 14.06 4.37 -14.86
N GLY A 144 14.56 5.06 -13.85
CA GLY A 144 15.86 4.76 -13.25
C GLY A 144 17.05 5.12 -14.16
N SER A 145 18.22 5.07 -13.59
CA SER A 145 19.49 5.23 -14.29
C SER A 145 20.61 4.51 -13.50
N SER A 146 21.86 4.60 -13.95
CA SER A 146 22.97 4.04 -13.17
C SER A 146 23.01 4.66 -11.76
N GLY A 147 22.81 3.82 -10.74
CA GLY A 147 22.76 4.25 -9.32
C GLY A 147 21.42 4.84 -8.85
N VAL A 148 20.41 4.93 -9.70
CA VAL A 148 19.04 5.38 -9.34
C VAL A 148 18.06 4.25 -9.59
N ALA A 149 17.31 3.87 -8.55
CA ALA A 149 16.30 2.83 -8.65
C ALA A 149 15.16 3.22 -9.59
N ARG A 150 14.60 2.21 -10.26
CA ARG A 150 13.34 2.36 -11.00
C ARG A 150 12.18 2.27 -10.03
N THR A 151 11.15 3.07 -10.30
CA THR A 151 9.89 3.02 -9.55
C THR A 151 8.70 2.85 -10.49
N MET A 152 7.69 2.11 -10.05
CA MET A 152 6.49 1.90 -10.85
C MET A 152 5.51 3.07 -10.71
N ALA A 153 4.66 3.25 -11.73
CA ALA A 153 3.51 4.13 -11.62
C ALA A 153 2.40 3.44 -10.84
N GLY A 154 1.99 4.03 -9.75
CA GLY A 154 0.83 3.62 -8.98
C GLY A 154 -0.48 4.18 -9.54
N LEU A 155 -1.60 3.77 -8.94
CA LEU A 155 -2.96 4.18 -9.37
C LEU A 155 -3.13 5.69 -9.45
N LYS A 156 -2.62 6.45 -8.50
CA LYS A 156 -2.67 7.92 -8.52
C LYS A 156 -1.95 8.56 -9.71
N SER A 157 -0.92 7.91 -10.21
CA SER A 157 -0.15 8.38 -11.36
C SER A 157 -0.81 8.01 -12.68
N VAL A 158 -1.51 6.88 -12.73
CA VAL A 158 -2.18 6.35 -13.93
C VAL A 158 -3.55 6.98 -14.12
N ILE A 159 -4.31 7.14 -13.03
CA ILE A 159 -5.65 7.73 -13.07
C ILE A 159 -5.53 9.25 -13.09
N THR A 160 -5.61 9.84 -14.29
CA THR A 160 -5.52 11.29 -14.50
C THR A 160 -6.87 11.96 -14.72
N SER A 161 -7.94 11.19 -14.96
CA SER A 161 -9.32 11.65 -15.14
C SER A 161 -10.26 10.91 -14.18
N HIS A 162 -11.46 11.45 -13.97
CA HIS A 162 -12.51 10.83 -13.14
C HIS A 162 -12.09 10.65 -11.66
N PHE A 163 -11.31 11.56 -11.15
CA PHE A 163 -10.98 11.62 -9.75
C PHE A 163 -11.47 12.93 -9.11
N THR A 164 -11.89 12.85 -7.87
CA THR A 164 -12.21 14.03 -7.06
C THR A 164 -11.15 14.18 -5.98
N SER A 165 -10.29 15.19 -6.12
CA SER A 165 -9.36 15.55 -5.06
C SER A 165 -10.12 16.22 -3.92
N ARG A 166 -10.03 15.65 -2.72
CA ARG A 166 -10.55 16.28 -1.51
C ARG A 166 -9.41 16.95 -0.77
N ASN A 167 -9.60 18.22 -0.43
CA ASN A 167 -8.67 18.91 0.45
C ASN A 167 -8.60 18.18 1.80
N SER A 168 -7.41 18.10 2.36
CA SER A 168 -7.14 17.43 3.63
C SER A 168 -8.16 17.81 4.69
N GLY A 169 -8.83 16.82 5.28
CA GLY A 169 -9.81 17.01 6.35
C GLY A 169 -11.29 16.91 5.95
N SER A 170 -11.61 16.74 4.66
CA SER A 170 -13.01 16.54 4.24
C SER A 170 -13.38 15.04 4.33
N SER A 171 -14.41 14.73 5.10
CA SER A 171 -15.01 13.40 5.10
C SER A 171 -15.67 13.06 3.75
N LEU A 172 -15.75 11.80 3.42
CA LEU A 172 -16.49 11.33 2.25
C LEU A 172 -17.98 11.64 2.44
N SER A 173 -18.54 12.51 1.59
CA SER A 173 -19.97 12.80 1.59
C SER A 173 -20.69 11.96 0.54
N GLU A 174 -21.93 11.63 0.79
CA GLU A 174 -22.80 10.91 -0.16
C GLU A 174 -22.86 11.61 -1.52
N SER A 175 -23.04 12.93 -1.53
CA SER A 175 -23.05 13.71 -2.77
C SER A 175 -21.74 13.63 -3.55
N GLY A 176 -20.60 13.60 -2.85
CA GLY A 176 -19.30 13.44 -3.50
C GLY A 176 -19.10 12.06 -4.11
N PHE A 177 -19.57 11.03 -3.43
CA PHE A 177 -19.56 9.67 -3.94
C PHE A 177 -20.46 9.52 -5.16
N ASN A 178 -21.70 9.99 -5.07
CA ASN A 178 -22.65 9.95 -6.18
C ASN A 178 -22.18 10.74 -7.41
N ASN A 179 -21.50 11.88 -7.21
CA ASN A 179 -20.91 12.62 -8.32
C ASN A 179 -19.77 11.84 -8.99
N LEU A 180 -18.94 11.14 -8.22
CA LEU A 180 -17.89 10.29 -8.78
C LEU A 180 -18.48 9.14 -9.61
N VAL A 181 -19.47 8.45 -9.05
CA VAL A 181 -20.22 7.38 -9.75
C VAL A 181 -20.81 7.91 -11.06
N LYS A 182 -21.43 9.10 -11.02
CA LYS A 182 -22.01 9.74 -12.19
C LYS A 182 -20.95 10.05 -13.25
N LEU A 183 -19.79 10.61 -12.88
CA LEU A 183 -18.72 10.90 -13.83
C LEU A 183 -18.26 9.65 -14.57
N VAL A 184 -18.07 8.55 -13.84
CA VAL A 184 -17.67 7.29 -14.46
C VAL A 184 -18.78 6.71 -15.33
N TRP A 185 -20.04 6.80 -14.88
CA TRP A 185 -21.20 6.37 -15.67
C TRP A 185 -21.34 7.15 -16.98
N ASP A 186 -21.22 8.46 -16.93
CA ASP A 186 -21.35 9.33 -18.09
C ASP A 186 -20.27 9.03 -19.15
N ASP A 187 -19.08 8.57 -18.73
CA ASP A 187 -17.99 8.26 -19.64
C ASP A 187 -18.00 6.81 -20.15
N VAL A 188 -18.21 5.85 -19.29
CA VAL A 188 -18.13 4.41 -19.64
C VAL A 188 -19.49 3.84 -20.02
N GLY A 189 -20.59 4.33 -19.43
CA GLY A 189 -21.97 3.93 -19.74
C GLY A 189 -22.34 2.51 -19.31
N HIS A 190 -21.60 1.92 -18.38
CA HIS A 190 -21.83 0.58 -17.85
C HIS A 190 -22.01 0.56 -16.34
N SER A 191 -22.98 -0.22 -15.85
CA SER A 191 -23.23 -0.40 -14.42
C SER A 191 -22.17 -1.25 -13.71
N ASP A 192 -21.46 -2.09 -14.45
CA ASP A 192 -20.52 -3.08 -13.92
C ASP A 192 -19.11 -2.51 -13.63
N VAL A 193 -18.95 -1.19 -13.70
CA VAL A 193 -17.66 -0.51 -13.46
C VAL A 193 -17.28 -0.46 -11.99
N PHE A 194 -18.30 -0.61 -11.08
CA PHE A 194 -18.08 -0.53 -9.64
C PHE A 194 -18.14 -1.92 -9.02
N ASP A 195 -17.06 -2.65 -9.13
CA ASP A 195 -16.94 -3.96 -8.54
C ASP A 195 -16.47 -3.89 -7.07
N THR A 196 -15.68 -2.89 -6.74
CA THR A 196 -15.09 -2.78 -5.41
C THR A 196 -14.96 -1.33 -4.95
N VAL A 197 -15.38 -1.04 -3.74
CA VAL A 197 -15.14 0.23 -3.05
C VAL A 197 -14.14 0.00 -1.92
N LEU A 198 -12.98 0.64 -2.04
CA LEU A 198 -11.95 0.61 -1.00
C LEU A 198 -12.07 1.86 -0.14
N THR A 199 -12.33 1.70 1.14
CA THR A 199 -12.36 2.77 2.12
C THR A 199 -11.33 2.51 3.22
N THR A 200 -10.57 3.53 3.57
CA THR A 200 -9.74 3.52 4.77
C THR A 200 -10.54 4.13 5.91
N PHE A 201 -10.74 3.38 6.98
CA PHE A 201 -11.25 3.92 8.24
C PHE A 201 -10.07 4.50 9.02
N GLN A 202 -10.15 5.78 9.35
CA GLN A 202 -9.27 6.42 10.33
C GLN A 202 -9.90 6.39 11.71
#